data_dc32ef4db71fdbe27c9f11c8d4fb63f1
#
_entry.id   dc32ef4db71fdbe27c9f11c8d4fb63f1
#
_cell.length_a   1.000
_cell.length_b   1.000
_cell.length_c   1.000
_cell.angle_alpha   90.00
_cell.angle_beta   90.00
_cell.angle_gamma   90.00
#
_symmetry.space_group_name_H-M   'P 1'
#
loop_
_entity.id
_entity.type
_entity.pdbx_description
1 polymer ?
#
loop_
_entity_poly.entity_id
_entity_poly.type
_entity_poly.pdbx_seq_one_letter_code
_entity_poly.pdbx_strand_id
1 'polypeptide(L)'
;MMGRPGSGKGTQGKMLAKKLGCEIYSSGNRMREMARGHGFVAEKIKKVIDSGGLLPNWFSSHLFVEVLLGLAPDDTIVFEGACRRLHEAQAFDETAAWLERPYKAIFLNIPDEEVERRIAERKGVEGRADDASDTVERRIREYDEHTAHAIEFFRQKGVLVEVSGLDTIENVHQRVVEALSL
;
A
#
# COMPACT_ATOMS: atom_id res chain seq x y z
N MET A 1 -4.70 -0.45 2.87
CA MET A 1 -5.06 -0.10 1.48
C MET A 1 -4.13 -0.79 0.51
N MET A 2 -4.66 -1.66 -0.35
CA MET A 2 -3.97 -2.46 -1.35
C MET A 2 -4.47 -2.12 -2.75
N GLY A 3 -3.75 -2.49 -3.79
CA GLY A 3 -4.12 -2.25 -5.18
C GLY A 3 -2.91 -2.03 -6.09
N ARG A 4 -3.14 -2.08 -7.39
CA ARG A 4 -2.13 -1.88 -8.43
C ARG A 4 -1.46 -0.50 -8.34
N PRO A 5 -0.24 -0.32 -8.89
CA PRO A 5 0.29 1.02 -9.14
C PRO A 5 -0.75 1.88 -9.87
N GLY A 6 -0.92 3.14 -9.49
CA GLY A 6 -1.94 4.01 -10.11
C GLY A 6 -3.39 3.81 -9.62
N SER A 7 -3.70 2.81 -8.78
CA SER A 7 -5.08 2.55 -8.34
C SER A 7 -5.73 3.63 -7.46
N GLY A 8 -4.98 4.64 -7.02
CA GLY A 8 -5.50 5.70 -6.15
C GLY A 8 -5.39 5.41 -4.64
N LYS A 9 -4.78 4.27 -4.22
CA LYS A 9 -4.68 3.91 -2.79
C LYS A 9 -4.05 4.97 -1.90
N GLY A 10 -3.06 5.72 -2.39
CA GLY A 10 -2.45 6.81 -1.63
C GLY A 10 -3.40 7.98 -1.40
N THR A 11 -4.18 8.35 -2.40
CA THR A 11 -5.20 9.40 -2.32
C THR A 11 -6.33 8.96 -1.38
N GLN A 12 -6.88 7.77 -1.62
CA GLN A 12 -7.95 7.23 -0.80
C GLN A 12 -7.52 6.96 0.65
N GLY A 13 -6.28 6.50 0.85
CA GLY A 13 -5.72 6.32 2.19
C GLY A 13 -5.64 7.63 2.98
N LYS A 14 -5.18 8.72 2.35
CA LYS A 14 -5.15 10.05 2.97
C LYS A 14 -6.55 10.56 3.31
N MET A 15 -7.51 10.40 2.39
CA MET A 15 -8.89 10.81 2.62
C MET A 15 -9.54 10.01 3.75
N LEU A 16 -9.31 8.69 3.80
CA LEU A 16 -9.80 7.82 4.85
C LEU A 16 -9.18 8.18 6.21
N ALA A 17 -7.87 8.38 6.28
CA ALA A 17 -7.19 8.79 7.50
C ALA A 17 -7.72 10.13 8.02
N LYS A 18 -7.95 11.11 7.13
CA LYS A 18 -8.57 12.39 7.48
C LYS A 18 -9.99 12.22 8.02
N LYS A 19 -10.80 11.35 7.39
CA LYS A 19 -12.18 11.08 7.85
C LYS A 19 -12.19 10.41 9.23
N LEU A 20 -11.26 9.49 9.48
CA LEU A 20 -11.12 8.77 10.76
C LEU A 20 -10.41 9.59 11.85
N GLY A 21 -9.81 10.73 11.50
CA GLY A 21 -9.01 11.53 12.44
C GLY A 21 -7.73 10.80 12.88
N CYS A 22 -7.14 9.96 12.03
CA CYS A 22 -6.00 9.12 12.38
C CYS A 22 -4.80 9.32 11.45
N GLU A 23 -3.68 8.72 11.81
CA GLU A 23 -2.46 8.75 11.00
C GLU A 23 -2.54 7.79 9.81
N ILE A 24 -1.69 8.06 8.80
CA ILE A 24 -1.46 7.17 7.67
C ILE A 24 0.02 6.76 7.62
N TYR A 25 0.26 5.46 7.64
CA TYR A 25 1.56 4.89 7.31
C TYR A 25 1.60 4.52 5.82
N SER A 26 2.50 5.13 5.06
CA SER A 26 2.74 4.78 3.66
C SER A 26 4.11 4.10 3.52
N SER A 27 4.11 2.80 3.22
CA SER A 27 5.35 2.02 3.01
C SER A 27 6.23 2.64 1.93
N GLY A 28 5.64 3.05 0.81
CA GLY A 28 6.38 3.68 -0.28
C GLY A 28 7.01 5.02 0.12
N ASN A 29 6.31 5.85 0.89
CA ASN A 29 6.87 7.11 1.38
C ASN A 29 8.00 6.86 2.39
N ARG A 30 7.79 5.95 3.34
CA ARG A 30 8.80 5.59 4.34
C ARG A 30 10.10 5.10 3.69
N MET A 31 9.99 4.21 2.71
CA MET A 31 11.14 3.71 1.97
C MET A 31 11.85 4.80 1.17
N ARG A 32 11.13 5.70 0.51
CA ARG A 32 11.71 6.86 -0.19
C ARG A 32 12.39 7.84 0.76
N GLU A 33 11.84 8.06 1.93
CA GLU A 33 12.45 8.87 2.98
C GLU A 33 13.78 8.25 3.43
N MET A 34 13.80 6.96 3.73
CA MET A 34 15.02 6.22 4.09
C MET A 34 16.07 6.27 2.98
N ALA A 35 15.65 6.17 1.71
CA ALA A 35 16.54 6.24 0.56
C ALA A 35 17.18 7.63 0.34
N ARG A 36 16.60 8.70 0.88
CA ARG A 36 17.18 10.05 0.86
C ARG A 36 18.26 10.26 1.94
N GLY A 37 18.32 9.37 2.91
CA GLY A 37 19.36 9.38 3.93
C GLY A 37 20.76 9.11 3.35
N HIS A 38 21.74 9.01 4.21
CA HIS A 38 23.14 8.74 3.85
C HIS A 38 23.58 7.37 4.36
N GLY A 39 24.56 6.78 3.69
CA GLY A 39 25.20 5.54 4.09
C GLY A 39 24.63 4.29 3.41
N PHE A 40 25.25 3.17 3.72
CA PHE A 40 25.08 1.90 3.02
C PHE A 40 23.63 1.40 2.90
N VAL A 41 22.83 1.54 3.96
CA VAL A 41 21.43 1.08 3.96
C VAL A 41 20.59 1.94 3.04
N ALA A 42 20.74 3.27 3.09
CA ALA A 42 20.01 4.19 2.23
C ALA A 42 20.31 3.94 0.75
N GLU A 43 21.59 3.70 0.40
CA GLU A 43 22.00 3.37 -0.97
C GLU A 43 21.38 2.04 -1.46
N LYS A 44 21.36 1.02 -0.59
CA LYS A 44 20.70 -0.26 -0.91
C LYS A 44 19.20 -0.12 -1.15
N ILE A 45 18.51 0.61 -0.28
CA ILE A 45 17.08 0.88 -0.44
C ILE A 45 16.85 1.63 -1.75
N LYS A 46 17.61 2.70 -1.99
CA LYS A 46 17.51 3.52 -3.20
C LYS A 46 17.64 2.68 -4.47
N LYS A 47 18.66 1.81 -4.55
CA LYS A 47 18.89 0.92 -5.69
C LYS A 47 17.68 0.03 -5.99
N VAL A 48 17.02 -0.50 -4.94
CA VAL A 48 15.86 -1.37 -5.11
C VAL A 48 14.63 -0.58 -5.57
N ILE A 49 14.31 0.53 -4.91
CA ILE A 49 13.10 1.30 -5.27
C ILE A 49 13.21 1.99 -6.61
N ASP A 50 14.39 2.51 -6.98
CA ASP A 50 14.63 3.16 -8.28
C ASP A 50 14.49 2.16 -9.43
N SER A 51 14.76 0.86 -9.20
CA SER A 51 14.52 -0.20 -10.18
C SER A 51 13.08 -0.73 -10.17
N GLY A 52 12.17 -0.21 -9.34
CA GLY A 52 10.78 -0.65 -9.22
C GLY A 52 10.59 -1.98 -8.47
N GLY A 53 11.66 -2.51 -7.86
CA GLY A 53 11.62 -3.75 -7.10
C GLY A 53 11.00 -3.61 -5.71
N LEU A 54 10.84 -4.73 -5.03
CA LEU A 54 10.41 -4.80 -3.63
C LEU A 54 11.60 -5.09 -2.72
N LEU A 55 11.64 -4.43 -1.58
CA LEU A 55 12.60 -4.74 -0.52
C LEU A 55 12.37 -6.15 0.04
N PRO A 56 13.34 -6.78 0.71
CA PRO A 56 13.15 -8.09 1.34
C PRO A 56 11.93 -8.09 2.27
N ASN A 57 11.22 -9.23 2.34
CA ASN A 57 10.01 -9.37 3.17
C ASN A 57 10.23 -8.96 4.62
N TRP A 58 11.32 -9.43 5.23
CA TRP A 58 11.65 -9.11 6.61
C TRP A 58 11.83 -7.60 6.85
N PHE A 59 12.37 -6.87 5.85
CA PHE A 59 12.58 -5.44 5.98
C PHE A 59 11.25 -4.67 5.94
N SER A 60 10.39 -4.99 4.96
CA SER A 60 9.06 -4.41 4.86
C SER A 60 8.21 -4.75 6.08
N SER A 61 8.26 -6.01 6.54
CA SER A 61 7.53 -6.45 7.72
C SER A 61 8.00 -5.74 8.99
N HIS A 62 9.31 -5.62 9.20
CA HIS A 62 9.87 -4.88 10.34
C HIS A 62 9.29 -3.46 10.44
N LEU A 63 9.24 -2.72 9.32
CA LEU A 63 8.79 -1.34 9.32
C LEU A 63 7.32 -1.18 9.74
N PHE A 64 6.41 -2.04 9.30
CA PHE A 64 5.01 -1.92 9.69
C PHE A 64 4.70 -2.56 11.04
N VAL A 65 5.44 -3.61 11.43
CA VAL A 65 5.34 -4.21 12.76
C VAL A 65 5.77 -3.21 13.83
N GLU A 66 6.88 -2.48 13.63
CA GLU A 66 7.31 -1.41 14.52
C GLU A 66 6.21 -0.36 14.74
N VAL A 67 5.53 0.04 13.67
CA VAL A 67 4.39 0.96 13.77
C VAL A 67 3.23 0.36 14.56
N LEU A 68 2.86 -0.90 14.27
CA LEU A 68 1.77 -1.58 15.01
C LEU A 68 2.04 -1.70 16.50
N LEU A 69 3.29 -2.03 16.87
CA LEU A 69 3.71 -2.15 18.28
C LEU A 69 3.75 -0.81 19.01
N GLY A 70 3.90 0.30 18.29
CA GLY A 70 3.90 1.64 18.86
C GLY A 70 2.52 2.25 19.08
N LEU A 71 1.43 1.62 18.61
CA LEU A 71 0.07 2.14 18.74
C LEU A 71 -0.49 1.91 20.16
N ALA A 72 -1.15 2.92 20.71
CA ALA A 72 -1.96 2.76 21.93
C ALA A 72 -3.22 1.89 21.65
N PRO A 73 -3.85 1.28 22.66
CA PRO A 73 -4.98 0.33 22.46
C PRO A 73 -6.10 0.85 21.57
N ASP A 74 -6.46 2.12 21.71
CA ASP A 74 -7.60 2.76 21.00
C ASP A 74 -7.18 3.50 19.73
N ASP A 75 -5.88 3.48 19.37
CA ASP A 75 -5.42 4.14 18.18
C ASP A 75 -5.94 3.46 16.92
N THR A 76 -6.31 4.26 15.95
CA THR A 76 -6.61 3.82 14.58
C THR A 76 -5.51 4.29 13.65
N ILE A 77 -5.17 3.49 12.64
CA ILE A 77 -4.18 3.85 11.62
C ILE A 77 -4.59 3.31 10.25
N VAL A 78 -4.26 4.05 9.21
CA VAL A 78 -4.41 3.59 7.82
C VAL A 78 -3.04 3.19 7.27
N PHE A 79 -2.87 1.92 6.91
CA PHE A 79 -1.70 1.45 6.18
C PHE A 79 -1.93 1.55 4.66
N GLU A 80 -1.01 2.19 3.95
CA GLU A 80 -1.00 2.30 2.48
C GLU A 80 0.23 1.61 1.90
N GLY A 81 0.00 0.65 0.99
CA GLY A 81 1.05 -0.04 0.26
C GLY A 81 1.87 -1.03 1.08
N ALA A 82 1.46 -1.39 2.29
CA ALA A 82 1.98 -2.52 3.05
C ALA A 82 1.40 -3.84 2.53
N CYS A 83 1.98 -4.96 2.95
CA CYS A 83 1.50 -6.31 2.64
C CYS A 83 1.46 -6.61 1.14
N ARG A 84 2.55 -6.32 0.43
CA ARG A 84 2.66 -6.59 -1.01
C ARG A 84 3.01 -8.04 -1.33
N ARG A 85 3.43 -8.83 -0.36
CA ARG A 85 3.73 -10.26 -0.49
C ARG A 85 2.99 -11.06 0.57
N LEU A 86 2.76 -12.33 0.27
CA LEU A 86 2.05 -13.24 1.18
C LEU A 86 2.66 -13.25 2.59
N HIS A 87 3.98 -13.38 2.70
CA HIS A 87 4.66 -13.37 4.01
C HIS A 87 4.48 -12.05 4.78
N GLU A 88 4.39 -10.93 4.08
CA GLU A 88 4.10 -9.64 4.72
C GLU A 88 2.65 -9.60 5.23
N ALA A 89 1.69 -10.15 4.47
CA ALA A 89 0.30 -10.24 4.87
C ALA A 89 0.12 -11.16 6.10
N GLN A 90 0.83 -12.29 6.13
CA GLN A 90 0.85 -13.21 7.27
C GLN A 90 1.44 -12.54 8.52
N ALA A 91 2.61 -11.89 8.39
CA ALA A 91 3.23 -11.20 9.51
C ALA A 91 2.33 -10.06 10.06
N PHE A 92 1.62 -9.36 9.17
CA PHE A 92 0.66 -8.32 9.58
C PHE A 92 -0.52 -8.94 10.37
N ASP A 93 -1.11 -10.01 9.84
CA ASP A 93 -2.24 -10.71 10.47
C ASP A 93 -1.86 -11.29 11.84
N GLU A 94 -0.70 -11.95 11.93
CA GLU A 94 -0.18 -12.50 13.18
C GLU A 94 0.07 -11.40 14.23
N THR A 95 0.68 -10.28 13.81
CA THR A 95 0.93 -9.14 14.71
C THR A 95 -0.38 -8.50 15.17
N ALA A 96 -1.33 -8.28 14.26
CA ALA A 96 -2.62 -7.70 14.59
C ALA A 96 -3.43 -8.61 15.52
N ALA A 97 -3.40 -9.93 15.29
CA ALA A 97 -4.04 -10.93 16.13
C ALA A 97 -3.42 -10.96 17.55
N TRP A 98 -2.09 -10.93 17.67
CA TRP A 98 -1.40 -10.89 18.95
C TRP A 98 -1.72 -9.62 19.75
N LEU A 99 -1.89 -8.48 19.03
CA LEU A 99 -2.27 -7.20 19.62
C LEU A 99 -3.80 -7.07 19.85
N GLU A 100 -4.59 -8.09 19.50
CA GLU A 100 -6.06 -8.08 19.57
C GLU A 100 -6.68 -6.92 18.77
N ARG A 101 -6.03 -6.51 17.65
CA ARG A 101 -6.46 -5.40 16.80
C ARG A 101 -7.26 -5.89 15.60
N PRO A 102 -8.57 -5.60 15.52
CA PRO A 102 -9.34 -5.87 14.32
C PRO A 102 -8.88 -4.96 13.18
N TYR A 103 -8.90 -5.49 11.95
CA TYR A 103 -8.55 -4.70 10.77
C TYR A 103 -9.39 -5.09 9.54
N LYS A 104 -9.38 -4.22 8.53
CA LYS A 104 -9.91 -4.49 7.20
C LYS A 104 -8.83 -4.22 6.15
N ALA A 105 -8.68 -5.14 5.20
CA ALA A 105 -7.83 -4.99 4.04
C ALA A 105 -8.66 -4.44 2.88
N ILE A 106 -8.43 -3.18 2.49
CA ILE A 106 -9.18 -2.53 1.41
C ILE A 106 -8.40 -2.71 0.11
N PHE A 107 -9.01 -3.36 -0.87
CA PHE A 107 -8.45 -3.56 -2.19
C PHE A 107 -9.12 -2.64 -3.22
N LEU A 108 -8.36 -1.68 -3.76
CA LEU A 108 -8.81 -0.85 -4.86
C LEU A 108 -8.52 -1.54 -6.18
N ASN A 109 -9.56 -2.05 -6.81
CA ASN A 109 -9.50 -2.77 -8.07
C ASN A 109 -9.69 -1.83 -9.26
N ILE A 110 -8.74 -1.84 -10.20
CA ILE A 110 -8.82 -1.15 -11.50
C ILE A 110 -8.25 -2.07 -12.60
N PRO A 111 -8.75 -2.00 -13.84
CA PRO A 111 -8.22 -2.75 -14.97
C PRO A 111 -6.85 -2.22 -15.43
N ASP A 112 -6.12 -3.04 -16.19
CA ASP A 112 -4.74 -2.79 -16.59
C ASP A 112 -4.61 -1.54 -17.46
N GLU A 113 -5.54 -1.32 -18.39
CA GLU A 113 -5.56 -0.15 -19.26
C GLU A 113 -5.64 1.17 -18.45
N GLU A 114 -6.40 1.13 -17.35
CA GLU A 114 -6.53 2.28 -16.46
C GLU A 114 -5.28 2.50 -15.62
N VAL A 115 -4.56 1.43 -15.24
CA VAL A 115 -3.25 1.52 -14.57
C VAL A 115 -2.27 2.31 -15.44
N GLU A 116 -2.11 1.90 -16.69
CA GLU A 116 -1.19 2.53 -17.63
C GLU A 116 -1.52 4.01 -17.85
N ARG A 117 -2.80 4.32 -18.10
CA ARG A 117 -3.29 5.69 -18.27
C ARG A 117 -2.96 6.57 -17.07
N ARG A 118 -3.30 6.14 -15.85
CA ARG A 118 -3.08 6.92 -14.63
C ARG A 118 -1.62 7.12 -14.29
N ILE A 119 -0.77 6.14 -14.58
CA ILE A 119 0.68 6.29 -14.36
C ILE A 119 1.26 7.29 -15.34
N ALA A 120 0.85 7.26 -16.62
CA ALA A 120 1.30 8.24 -17.61
C ALA A 120 0.90 9.67 -17.21
N GLU A 121 -0.32 9.89 -16.75
CA GLU A 121 -0.80 11.19 -16.25
C GLU A 121 -0.01 11.66 -15.01
N ARG A 122 0.24 10.77 -14.04
CA ARG A 122 0.98 11.08 -12.83
C ARG A 122 2.43 11.49 -13.11
N LYS A 123 3.09 10.86 -14.08
CA LYS A 123 4.46 11.21 -14.50
C LYS A 123 4.61 12.68 -14.84
N GLY A 124 3.58 13.28 -15.47
CA GLY A 124 3.56 14.71 -15.79
C GLY A 124 3.41 15.64 -14.58
N VAL A 125 2.91 15.15 -13.45
CA VAL A 125 2.55 15.98 -12.28
C VAL A 125 3.49 15.76 -11.09
N GLU A 126 3.79 14.51 -10.73
CA GLU A 126 4.54 14.20 -9.51
C GLU A 126 6.04 13.94 -9.75
N GLY A 127 6.49 13.71 -10.99
CA GLY A 127 7.90 13.54 -11.36
C GLY A 127 8.65 12.47 -10.56
N ARG A 128 7.99 11.37 -10.18
CA ARG A 128 8.61 10.30 -9.41
C ARG A 128 9.65 9.56 -10.25
N ALA A 129 10.82 9.31 -9.70
CA ALA A 129 11.88 8.54 -10.37
C ALA A 129 11.45 7.11 -10.72
N ASP A 130 10.54 6.53 -9.92
CA ASP A 130 9.99 5.18 -10.10
C ASP A 130 8.78 5.12 -11.08
N ASP A 131 8.50 6.18 -11.82
CA ASP A 131 7.49 6.23 -12.89
C ASP A 131 8.12 6.24 -14.32
N ALA A 132 9.39 5.88 -14.47
CA ALA A 132 9.97 5.55 -15.77
C ALA A 132 9.31 4.27 -16.36
N SER A 133 9.17 4.15 -17.70
CA SER A 133 8.43 3.07 -18.35
C SER A 133 8.85 1.67 -17.87
N ASP A 134 10.14 1.38 -17.91
CA ASP A 134 10.69 0.07 -17.52
C ASP A 134 10.44 -0.25 -16.02
N THR A 135 10.45 0.79 -15.20
CA THR A 135 10.17 0.68 -13.78
C THR A 135 8.68 0.40 -13.51
N VAL A 136 7.80 1.00 -14.30
CA VAL A 136 6.35 0.78 -14.22
C VAL A 136 5.99 -0.65 -14.59
N GLU A 137 6.49 -1.17 -15.71
CA GLU A 137 6.28 -2.55 -16.13
C GLU A 137 6.76 -3.54 -15.05
N ARG A 138 7.92 -3.28 -14.46
CA ARG A 138 8.42 -4.10 -13.36
C ARG A 138 7.49 -4.05 -12.15
N ARG A 139 6.96 -2.89 -11.78
CA ARG A 139 6.02 -2.74 -10.66
C ARG A 139 4.70 -3.47 -10.91
N ILE A 140 4.24 -3.52 -12.16
CA ILE A 140 3.06 -4.30 -12.53
C ILE A 140 3.35 -5.79 -12.39
N ARG A 141 4.48 -6.28 -12.92
CA ARG A 141 4.90 -7.69 -12.75
C ARG A 141 5.03 -8.08 -11.28
N GLU A 142 5.71 -7.29 -10.46
CA GLU A 142 5.84 -7.54 -9.01
C GLU A 142 4.48 -7.58 -8.30
N TYR A 143 3.51 -6.78 -8.77
CA TYR A 143 2.16 -6.84 -8.26
C TYR A 143 1.47 -8.16 -8.65
N ASP A 144 1.50 -8.53 -9.92
CA ASP A 144 0.82 -9.72 -10.43
C ASP A 144 1.41 -11.01 -9.84
N GLU A 145 2.74 -11.08 -9.69
CA GLU A 145 3.44 -12.25 -9.15
C GLU A 145 3.29 -12.40 -7.63
N HIS A 146 3.16 -11.31 -6.90
CA HIS A 146 3.25 -11.34 -5.44
C HIS A 146 2.02 -10.82 -4.72
N THR A 147 1.47 -9.69 -5.16
CA THR A 147 0.41 -9.00 -4.40
C THR A 147 -0.94 -9.69 -4.53
N ALA A 148 -1.18 -10.39 -5.64
CA ALA A 148 -2.39 -11.20 -5.81
C ALA A 148 -2.52 -12.27 -4.72
N HIS A 149 -1.42 -12.91 -4.32
CA HIS A 149 -1.42 -13.90 -3.24
C HIS A 149 -1.73 -13.29 -1.86
N ALA A 150 -1.24 -12.09 -1.60
CA ALA A 150 -1.55 -11.38 -0.36
C ALA A 150 -3.04 -10.96 -0.30
N ILE A 151 -3.61 -10.53 -1.43
CA ILE A 151 -5.05 -10.21 -1.55
C ILE A 151 -5.89 -11.46 -1.28
N GLU A 152 -5.53 -12.60 -1.90
CA GLU A 152 -6.22 -13.86 -1.71
C GLU A 152 -6.17 -14.34 -0.25
N PHE A 153 -5.03 -14.18 0.42
CA PHE A 153 -4.90 -14.46 1.85
C PHE A 153 -5.90 -13.65 2.69
N PHE A 154 -6.02 -12.35 2.47
CA PHE A 154 -6.99 -11.52 3.19
C PHE A 154 -8.45 -11.84 2.82
N ARG A 155 -8.71 -12.30 1.58
CA ARG A 155 -10.03 -12.78 1.18
C ARG A 155 -10.41 -14.04 1.95
N GLN A 156 -9.52 -15.02 2.05
CA GLN A 156 -9.73 -16.26 2.82
C GLN A 156 -9.91 -16.00 4.31
N LYS A 157 -9.26 -14.98 4.85
CA LYS A 157 -9.44 -14.52 6.24
C LYS A 157 -10.78 -13.78 6.47
N GLY A 158 -11.54 -13.46 5.44
CA GLY A 158 -12.80 -12.73 5.56
C GLY A 158 -12.65 -11.26 5.97
N VAL A 159 -11.45 -10.70 5.83
CA VAL A 159 -11.16 -9.30 6.18
C VAL A 159 -10.99 -8.39 4.96
N LEU A 160 -11.05 -8.94 3.73
CA LEU A 160 -10.91 -8.17 2.50
C LEU A 160 -12.20 -7.41 2.17
N VAL A 161 -12.04 -6.14 1.83
CA VAL A 161 -13.09 -5.27 1.30
C VAL A 161 -12.64 -4.82 -0.10
N GLU A 162 -13.33 -5.28 -1.12
CA GLU A 162 -13.02 -4.93 -2.51
C GLU A 162 -13.86 -3.75 -2.96
N VAL A 163 -13.21 -2.72 -3.52
CA VAL A 163 -13.83 -1.49 -3.99
C VAL A 163 -13.33 -1.19 -5.40
N SER A 164 -14.25 -0.87 -6.32
CA SER A 164 -13.88 -0.37 -7.65
C SER A 164 -13.19 1.00 -7.52
N GLY A 165 -11.98 1.09 -8.05
CA GLY A 165 -11.22 2.35 -8.14
C GLY A 165 -11.54 3.16 -9.40
N LEU A 166 -12.52 2.74 -10.20
CA LEU A 166 -13.00 3.44 -11.41
C LEU A 166 -14.05 4.46 -11.01
N ASP A 167 -13.76 5.72 -11.11
CA ASP A 167 -14.63 6.88 -10.98
C ASP A 167 -13.83 8.13 -10.58
N THR A 168 -14.51 9.22 -10.24
CA THR A 168 -13.91 10.39 -9.59
C THR A 168 -13.34 10.01 -8.22
N ILE A 169 -12.39 10.81 -7.74
CA ILE A 169 -11.76 10.58 -6.43
C ILE A 169 -12.81 10.54 -5.32
N GLU A 170 -13.79 11.43 -5.38
CA GLU A 170 -14.87 11.59 -4.40
C GLU A 170 -15.80 10.37 -4.40
N ASN A 171 -16.22 9.90 -5.56
CA ASN A 171 -17.10 8.74 -5.69
C ASN A 171 -16.42 7.45 -5.22
N VAL A 172 -15.14 7.26 -5.55
CA VAL A 172 -14.35 6.14 -5.02
C VAL A 172 -14.23 6.22 -3.50
N HIS A 173 -14.01 7.44 -2.96
CA HIS A 173 -13.95 7.62 -1.51
C HIS A 173 -15.27 7.27 -0.82
N GLN A 174 -16.39 7.71 -1.38
CA GLN A 174 -17.71 7.37 -0.84
C GLN A 174 -17.91 5.85 -0.79
N ARG A 175 -17.57 5.12 -1.86
CA ARG A 175 -17.63 3.65 -1.88
C ARG A 175 -16.74 3.00 -0.81
N VAL A 176 -15.53 3.55 -0.57
CA VAL A 176 -14.64 3.07 0.49
C VAL A 176 -15.28 3.24 1.87
N VAL A 177 -15.89 4.41 2.11
CA VAL A 177 -16.57 4.72 3.36
C VAL A 177 -17.79 3.80 3.58
N GLU A 178 -18.64 3.66 2.58
CA GLU A 178 -19.82 2.79 2.61
C GLU A 178 -19.43 1.31 2.85
N ALA A 179 -18.40 0.83 2.15
CA ALA A 179 -17.92 -0.55 2.28
C ALA A 179 -17.30 -0.85 3.66
N LEU A 180 -16.90 0.18 4.41
CA LEU A 180 -16.42 0.09 5.80
C LEU A 180 -17.52 0.37 6.83
N SER A 181 -18.72 0.73 6.40
CA SER A 181 -19.85 1.12 7.27
C SER A 181 -19.52 2.32 8.18
N LEU A 182 -18.83 3.36 7.64
CA LEU A 182 -18.34 4.55 8.34
C LEU A 182 -19.21 5.80 8.05
#